data_854e4fb92930d22804b74301d9d8d149
#
_entry.id   854e4fb92930d22804b74301d9d8d149
#
_cell.length_a   1.000
_cell.length_b   1.000
_cell.length_c   1.000
_cell.angle_alpha   90.00
_cell.angle_beta   90.00
_cell.angle_gamma   90.00
#
_symmetry.space_group_name_H-M   'P 1'
#
loop_
_entity.id
_entity.type
_entity.pdbx_description
1 polymer ?
#
loop_
_entity_poly.entity_id
_entity_poly.type
_entity_poly.pdbx_seq_one_letter_code
_entity_poly.pdbx_strand_id
1 'polypeptide(L)'
;CIRDRGVCSDNFVQWVIAAAHQYQVPVLIDPKGADWNKYRGCDFITPNLKEMCEAAGEFVPNEDEEVLRLAQNAREKYEIKNVVVTRSERGMTLAGLDGLVINDPATAQEVFDVSGAGDTVAATLLAGAAGKLALQDAVFMANRAAGIVVAKVGTYPVHREELLKDLLTEERKQGRGYRTLSWSEIESLAKTWRSCGEKIVFTNGCFDILHVGHVSYLEKAARLGRHLVVGLNSDTSVRKLKGDVRPLVHELDRARVLAALACVDAVVLFE
;
A
#
# COMPACT_ATOMS: atom_id res chain seq x y z
N CYS A 1 7.99 14.15 13.17
CA CYS A 1 6.59 14.61 13.16
C CYS A 1 6.39 15.67 14.26
N ILE A 2 5.83 16.82 13.88
CA ILE A 2 5.50 17.90 14.83
C ILE A 2 3.98 17.90 14.98
N ARG A 3 3.50 17.64 16.19
CA ARG A 3 2.08 17.79 16.57
C ARG A 3 1.95 19.00 17.46
N ASP A 4 1.25 20.02 16.95
CA ASP A 4 1.06 21.27 17.69
C ASP A 4 0.02 21.11 18.81
N ARG A 5 0.52 21.17 20.05
CA ARG A 5 -0.32 21.23 21.27
C ARG A 5 -0.02 22.50 22.10
N GLY A 6 0.31 23.61 21.42
CA GLY A 6 0.62 24.90 22.06
C GLY A 6 2.08 25.07 22.49
N VAL A 7 2.95 24.06 22.30
CA VAL A 7 4.40 24.18 22.53
C VAL A 7 5.13 24.68 21.27
N CYS A 8 4.49 24.54 20.10
CA CYS A 8 5.08 24.88 18.80
C CYS A 8 4.86 26.36 18.49
N SER A 9 5.72 27.23 19.05
CA SER A 9 5.78 28.64 18.63
C SER A 9 6.33 28.73 17.19
N ASP A 10 6.00 29.82 16.49
CA ASP A 10 6.41 30.04 15.10
C ASP A 10 7.94 29.93 14.95
N ASN A 11 8.69 30.59 15.81
CA ASN A 11 10.15 30.57 15.80
C ASN A 11 10.72 29.16 16.04
N PHE A 12 10.11 28.39 16.94
CA PHE A 12 10.57 27.03 17.22
C PHE A 12 10.33 26.10 16.03
N VAL A 13 9.15 26.15 15.42
CA VAL A 13 8.82 25.31 14.26
C VAL A 13 9.73 25.63 13.08
N GLN A 14 9.93 26.92 12.78
CA GLN A 14 10.81 27.34 11.70
C GLN A 14 12.27 26.95 11.95
N TRP A 15 12.73 27.04 13.19
CA TRP A 15 14.06 26.56 13.57
C TRP A 15 14.21 25.05 13.36
N VAL A 16 13.20 24.25 13.75
CA VAL A 16 13.22 22.79 13.55
C VAL A 16 13.25 22.46 12.05
N ILE A 17 12.42 23.13 11.22
CA ILE A 17 12.40 22.91 9.76
C ILE A 17 13.80 23.20 9.18
N ALA A 18 14.37 24.35 9.51
CA ALA A 18 15.70 24.75 9.02
C ALA A 18 16.80 23.77 9.47
N ALA A 19 16.80 23.38 10.74
CA ALA A 19 17.77 22.43 11.27
C ALA A 19 17.65 21.05 10.62
N ALA A 20 16.43 20.55 10.42
CA ALA A 20 16.20 19.27 9.77
C ALA A 20 16.69 19.28 8.31
N HIS A 21 16.41 20.35 7.56
CA HIS A 21 16.86 20.51 6.18
C HIS A 21 18.39 20.57 6.07
N GLN A 22 19.07 21.17 7.03
CA GLN A 22 20.54 21.17 7.08
C GLN A 22 21.12 19.74 7.08
N TYR A 23 20.41 18.80 7.73
CA TYR A 23 20.79 17.39 7.80
C TYR A 23 20.07 16.50 6.78
N GLN A 24 19.35 17.10 5.81
CA GLN A 24 18.57 16.37 4.79
C GLN A 24 17.51 15.43 5.40
N VAL A 25 16.93 15.81 6.53
CA VAL A 25 15.86 15.07 7.21
C VAL A 25 14.51 15.67 6.81
N PRO A 26 13.59 14.90 6.24
CA PRO A 26 12.26 15.41 5.88
C PRO A 26 11.42 15.74 7.10
N VAL A 27 10.68 16.85 7.04
CA VAL A 27 9.78 17.30 8.09
C VAL A 27 8.33 17.12 7.67
N LEU A 28 7.59 16.36 8.49
CA LEU A 28 6.15 16.21 8.36
C LEU A 28 5.44 16.89 9.53
N ILE A 29 4.39 17.62 9.22
CA ILE A 29 3.57 18.37 10.17
C ILE A 29 2.13 17.88 10.15
N ASP A 30 1.58 17.52 11.30
CA ASP A 30 0.14 17.39 11.55
C ASP A 30 -0.35 18.77 12.03
N PRO A 31 -1.02 19.57 11.16
CA PRO A 31 -1.29 20.97 11.46
C PRO A 31 -2.41 21.15 12.47
N LYS A 32 -2.38 22.31 13.17
CA LYS A 32 -3.48 22.75 14.02
C LYS A 32 -3.69 24.27 13.85
N GLY A 33 -4.97 24.63 13.81
CA GLY A 33 -5.39 26.01 13.61
C GLY A 33 -5.35 26.45 12.15
N ALA A 34 -5.88 27.65 11.89
CA ALA A 34 -6.06 28.18 10.54
C ALA A 34 -4.78 28.85 9.97
N ASP A 35 -3.86 29.30 10.84
CA ASP A 35 -2.63 29.96 10.38
C ASP A 35 -1.49 28.95 10.23
N TRP A 36 -1.11 28.69 8.99
CA TRP A 36 -0.02 27.78 8.63
C TRP A 36 1.29 28.49 8.28
N ASN A 37 1.40 29.80 8.49
CA ASN A 37 2.66 30.53 8.23
C ASN A 37 3.83 29.93 9.02
N LYS A 38 3.59 29.45 10.24
CA LYS A 38 4.60 28.77 11.09
C LYS A 38 5.12 27.45 10.49
N TYR A 39 4.41 26.85 9.55
CA TYR A 39 4.77 25.58 8.89
C TYR A 39 5.43 25.76 7.52
N ARG A 40 5.63 27.03 7.11
CA ARG A 40 6.18 27.38 5.79
C ARG A 40 7.47 26.60 5.50
N GLY A 41 7.55 26.06 4.30
CA GLY A 41 8.72 25.35 3.83
C GLY A 41 8.86 23.90 4.30
N CYS A 42 7.92 23.33 5.06
CA CYS A 42 7.98 21.92 5.45
C CYS A 42 7.85 20.98 4.24
N ASP A 43 8.30 19.74 4.40
CA ASP A 43 8.27 18.76 3.31
C ASP A 43 6.88 18.14 3.15
N PHE A 44 6.19 17.89 4.25
CA PHE A 44 4.84 17.30 4.27
C PHE A 44 3.95 17.98 5.29
N ILE A 45 2.68 18.15 4.92
CA ILE A 45 1.61 18.53 5.86
C ILE A 45 0.42 17.60 5.66
N THR A 46 -0.20 17.13 6.77
CA THR A 46 -1.25 16.11 6.75
C THR A 46 -2.55 16.60 7.39
N PRO A 47 -3.20 17.65 6.85
CA PRO A 47 -4.49 18.12 7.37
C PRO A 47 -5.59 17.12 7.08
N ASN A 48 -6.63 17.11 7.91
CA ASN A 48 -7.92 16.61 7.49
C ASN A 48 -8.67 17.69 6.68
N LEU A 49 -9.78 17.30 6.03
CA LEU A 49 -10.55 18.22 5.18
C LEU A 49 -11.03 19.47 5.95
N LYS A 50 -11.43 19.32 7.22
CA LYS A 50 -11.87 20.43 8.05
C LYS A 50 -10.72 21.41 8.32
N GLU A 51 -9.55 20.92 8.73
CA GLU A 51 -8.35 21.72 8.95
C GLU A 51 -7.89 22.41 7.65
N MET A 52 -8.05 21.73 6.51
CA MET A 52 -7.76 22.29 5.20
C MET A 52 -8.68 23.49 4.88
N CYS A 53 -9.99 23.32 5.07
CA CYS A 53 -10.99 24.38 4.89
C CYS A 53 -10.74 25.57 5.83
N GLU A 54 -10.44 25.31 7.10
CA GLU A 54 -10.13 26.34 8.09
C GLU A 54 -8.91 27.18 7.68
N ALA A 55 -7.84 26.54 7.19
CA ALA A 55 -6.63 27.23 6.74
C ALA A 55 -6.84 28.02 5.42
N ALA A 56 -7.72 27.51 4.56
CA ALA A 56 -8.11 28.19 3.32
C ALA A 56 -9.05 29.40 3.56
N GLY A 57 -9.79 29.36 4.68
CA GLY A 57 -10.83 30.34 4.98
C GLY A 57 -12.12 30.15 4.17
N GLU A 58 -12.30 28.97 3.56
CA GLU A 58 -13.49 28.62 2.78
C GLU A 58 -13.88 27.15 3.02
N PHE A 59 -15.19 26.86 2.96
CA PHE A 59 -15.70 25.49 3.04
C PHE A 59 -16.03 25.00 1.65
N VAL A 60 -15.54 23.81 1.32
CA VAL A 60 -15.81 23.14 0.05
C VAL A 60 -16.42 21.75 0.29
N PRO A 61 -17.18 21.23 -0.70
CA PRO A 61 -17.63 19.86 -0.67
C PRO A 61 -16.44 18.89 -0.72
N ASN A 62 -16.62 17.67 -0.19
CA ASN A 62 -15.59 16.63 -0.22
C ASN A 62 -15.47 15.99 -1.62
N GLU A 63 -15.24 16.82 -2.65
CA GLU A 63 -15.06 16.43 -4.04
C GLU A 63 -13.60 16.55 -4.45
N ASP A 64 -13.15 15.67 -5.37
CA ASP A 64 -11.72 15.55 -5.71
C ASP A 64 -11.12 16.86 -6.25
N GLU A 65 -11.84 17.53 -7.15
CA GLU A 65 -11.38 18.78 -7.76
C GLU A 65 -11.27 19.92 -6.75
N GLU A 66 -12.26 20.07 -5.86
CA GLU A 66 -12.28 21.13 -4.87
C GLU A 66 -11.20 20.94 -3.79
N VAL A 67 -11.06 19.72 -3.28
CA VAL A 67 -10.02 19.42 -2.28
C VAL A 67 -8.63 19.56 -2.88
N LEU A 68 -8.44 19.12 -4.12
CA LEU A 68 -7.17 19.30 -4.83
C LEU A 68 -6.85 20.77 -5.02
N ARG A 69 -7.81 21.60 -5.44
CA ARG A 69 -7.65 23.05 -5.58
C ARG A 69 -7.18 23.70 -4.28
N LEU A 70 -7.82 23.37 -3.15
CA LEU A 70 -7.39 23.88 -1.84
C LEU A 70 -5.98 23.41 -1.47
N ALA A 71 -5.66 22.15 -1.71
CA ALA A 71 -4.34 21.58 -1.39
C ALA A 71 -3.24 22.24 -2.23
N GLN A 72 -3.48 22.50 -3.52
CA GLN A 72 -2.55 23.22 -4.41
C GLN A 72 -2.35 24.66 -3.96
N ASN A 73 -3.43 25.39 -3.67
CA ASN A 73 -3.35 26.76 -3.17
C ASN A 73 -2.56 26.86 -1.86
N ALA A 74 -2.79 25.94 -0.92
CA ALA A 74 -2.05 25.88 0.33
C ALA A 74 -0.56 25.56 0.12
N ARG A 75 -0.27 24.60 -0.78
CA ARG A 75 1.09 24.25 -1.18
C ARG A 75 1.89 25.48 -1.66
N GLU A 76 1.29 26.26 -2.55
CA GLU A 76 1.90 27.45 -3.11
C GLU A 76 2.01 28.58 -2.08
N LYS A 77 0.91 28.88 -1.37
CA LYS A 77 0.85 29.98 -0.39
C LYS A 77 1.87 29.81 0.74
N TYR A 78 2.04 28.59 1.23
CA TYR A 78 2.90 28.28 2.37
C TYR A 78 4.23 27.61 1.97
N GLU A 79 4.55 27.51 0.68
CA GLU A 79 5.78 26.89 0.15
C GLU A 79 6.00 25.46 0.66
N ILE A 80 4.92 24.71 0.84
CA ILE A 80 4.95 23.31 1.31
C ILE A 80 5.22 22.41 0.10
N LYS A 81 6.10 21.40 0.25
CA LYS A 81 6.41 20.51 -0.87
C LYS A 81 5.25 19.56 -1.18
N ASN A 82 4.63 18.98 -0.16
CA ASN A 82 3.57 17.99 -0.34
C ASN A 82 2.45 18.19 0.68
N VAL A 83 1.23 18.35 0.20
CA VAL A 83 0.01 18.47 1.03
C VAL A 83 -0.79 17.18 0.85
N VAL A 84 -0.96 16.40 1.93
CA VAL A 84 -1.72 15.15 1.95
C VAL A 84 -2.98 15.37 2.78
N VAL A 85 -4.12 15.58 2.13
CA VAL A 85 -5.40 15.81 2.81
C VAL A 85 -6.07 14.48 3.10
N THR A 86 -6.37 14.20 4.37
CA THR A 86 -7.19 13.05 4.75
C THR A 86 -8.68 13.40 4.66
N ARG A 87 -9.48 12.54 3.99
CA ARG A 87 -10.84 12.82 3.54
C ARG A 87 -11.87 11.82 4.05
N SER A 88 -11.59 11.18 5.17
CA SER A 88 -12.45 10.15 5.79
C SER A 88 -12.80 9.03 4.80
N GLU A 89 -14.09 8.83 4.50
CA GLU A 89 -14.61 7.80 3.58
C GLU A 89 -14.14 7.98 2.13
N ARG A 90 -13.62 9.14 1.76
CA ARG A 90 -13.05 9.40 0.42
C ARG A 90 -11.54 9.16 0.33
N GLY A 91 -10.91 8.71 1.43
CA GLY A 91 -9.49 8.36 1.45
C GLY A 91 -8.57 9.57 1.54
N MET A 92 -7.66 9.74 0.59
CA MET A 92 -6.64 10.80 0.63
C MET A 92 -6.45 11.49 -0.70
N THR A 93 -6.16 12.80 -0.65
CA THR A 93 -5.73 13.58 -1.81
C THR A 93 -4.34 14.14 -1.54
N LEU A 94 -3.40 13.90 -2.46
CA LEU A 94 -2.07 14.49 -2.47
C LEU A 94 -1.96 15.56 -3.54
N ALA A 95 -1.49 16.75 -3.16
CA ALA A 95 -0.91 17.76 -4.03
C ALA A 95 0.60 17.82 -3.77
N GLY A 96 1.40 17.27 -4.67
CA GLY A 96 2.85 17.16 -4.55
C GLY A 96 3.62 18.13 -5.43
N LEU A 97 4.96 18.06 -5.35
CA LEU A 97 5.87 18.77 -6.25
C LEU A 97 5.65 18.32 -7.72
N ASP A 98 6.08 19.17 -8.66
CA ASP A 98 6.08 18.89 -10.11
C ASP A 98 4.70 18.51 -10.67
N GLY A 99 3.63 18.97 -10.00
CA GLY A 99 2.26 18.70 -10.43
C GLY A 99 1.77 17.27 -10.10
N LEU A 100 2.47 16.54 -9.24
CA LEU A 100 2.02 15.22 -8.80
C LEU A 100 0.68 15.34 -8.05
N VAL A 101 -0.32 14.64 -8.55
CA VAL A 101 -1.68 14.58 -7.98
C VAL A 101 -2.06 13.12 -7.78
N ILE A 102 -2.55 12.80 -6.60
CA ILE A 102 -3.07 11.47 -6.28
C ILE A 102 -4.38 11.63 -5.53
N ASN A 103 -5.42 10.94 -6.00
CA ASN A 103 -6.65 10.70 -5.25
C ASN A 103 -6.71 9.19 -4.98
N ASP A 104 -6.47 8.79 -3.75
CA ASP A 104 -6.46 7.38 -3.33
C ASP A 104 -7.70 7.12 -2.46
N PRO A 105 -8.68 6.33 -2.95
CA PRO A 105 -9.93 6.12 -2.24
C PRO A 105 -9.73 5.33 -0.95
N ALA A 106 -10.61 5.54 0.03
CA ALA A 106 -10.57 4.81 1.30
C ALA A 106 -10.70 3.30 1.10
N THR A 107 -9.95 2.56 1.88
CA THR A 107 -9.88 1.10 1.77
C THR A 107 -10.67 0.36 2.84
N ALA A 108 -11.06 1.04 3.92
CA ALA A 108 -11.85 0.47 5.00
C ALA A 108 -13.27 0.12 4.52
N GLN A 109 -13.70 -1.13 4.74
CA GLN A 109 -15.07 -1.57 4.48
C GLN A 109 -15.99 -1.29 5.67
N GLU A 110 -15.44 -1.34 6.89
CA GLU A 110 -16.15 -1.05 8.14
C GLU A 110 -15.29 -0.10 8.98
N VAL A 111 -15.92 0.89 9.58
CA VAL A 111 -15.26 1.88 10.44
C VAL A 111 -15.82 1.72 11.85
N PHE A 112 -14.97 1.34 12.81
CA PHE A 112 -15.34 1.23 14.21
C PHE A 112 -14.87 2.44 15.02
N ASP A 113 -13.64 2.89 14.80
CA ASP A 113 -13.08 4.04 15.51
C ASP A 113 -12.03 4.74 14.63
N VAL A 114 -12.13 6.05 14.51
CA VAL A 114 -11.20 6.87 13.72
C VAL A 114 -10.00 7.36 14.52
N SER A 115 -9.93 7.01 15.82
CA SER A 115 -8.86 7.45 16.71
C SER A 115 -7.50 6.91 16.26
N GLY A 116 -6.53 7.79 16.08
CA GLY A 116 -5.16 7.44 15.68
C GLY A 116 -4.95 7.24 14.18
N ALA A 117 -5.99 7.36 13.34
CA ALA A 117 -5.86 7.24 11.89
C ALA A 117 -4.88 8.29 11.33
N GLY A 118 -5.01 9.57 11.71
CA GLY A 118 -4.11 10.64 11.29
C GLY A 118 -2.67 10.42 11.74
N ASP A 119 -2.46 9.99 12.98
CA ASP A 119 -1.13 9.65 13.50
C ASP A 119 -0.49 8.49 12.72
N THR A 120 -1.30 7.49 12.33
CA THR A 120 -0.86 6.35 11.52
C THR A 120 -0.47 6.80 10.10
N VAL A 121 -1.27 7.68 9.49
CA VAL A 121 -0.93 8.28 8.18
C VAL A 121 0.42 8.99 8.26
N ALA A 122 0.60 9.86 9.22
CA ALA A 122 1.84 10.63 9.41
C ALA A 122 3.04 9.70 9.63
N ALA A 123 2.90 8.69 10.48
CA ALA A 123 3.97 7.73 10.76
C ALA A 123 4.34 6.90 9.53
N THR A 124 3.35 6.44 8.75
CA THR A 124 3.59 5.61 7.57
C THR A 124 4.22 6.43 6.44
N LEU A 125 3.78 7.67 6.21
CA LEU A 125 4.38 8.59 5.24
C LEU A 125 5.86 8.86 5.57
N LEU A 126 6.16 9.12 6.84
CA LEU A 126 7.55 9.34 7.28
C LEU A 126 8.41 8.08 7.12
N ALA A 127 7.88 6.91 7.45
CA ALA A 127 8.57 5.64 7.26
C ALA A 127 8.85 5.40 5.76
N GLY A 128 7.89 5.68 4.88
CA GLY A 128 8.05 5.62 3.43
C GLY A 128 9.13 6.59 2.92
N ALA A 129 9.10 7.85 3.37
CA ALA A 129 10.09 8.86 3.01
C ALA A 129 11.50 8.47 3.49
N ALA A 130 11.64 7.97 4.72
CA ALA A 130 12.89 7.47 5.26
C ALA A 130 13.41 6.24 4.50
N GLY A 131 12.51 5.37 4.05
CA GLY A 131 12.81 4.20 3.20
C GLY A 131 13.05 4.55 1.74
N LYS A 132 12.98 5.83 1.34
CA LYS A 132 13.11 6.32 -0.05
C LYS A 132 12.10 5.70 -1.01
N LEU A 133 10.91 5.38 -0.54
CA LEU A 133 9.81 4.96 -1.40
C LEU A 133 9.38 6.12 -2.30
N ALA A 134 8.86 5.78 -3.48
CA ALA A 134 8.17 6.78 -4.30
C ALA A 134 6.98 7.34 -3.51
N LEU A 135 6.74 8.64 -3.64
CA LEU A 135 5.72 9.33 -2.84
C LEU A 135 4.32 8.72 -3.02
N GLN A 136 3.99 8.29 -4.22
CA GLN A 136 2.74 7.60 -4.52
C GLN A 136 2.58 6.30 -3.73
N ASP A 137 3.66 5.52 -3.60
CA ASP A 137 3.64 4.26 -2.85
C ASP A 137 3.52 4.54 -1.34
N ALA A 138 4.18 5.59 -0.85
CA ALA A 138 4.08 6.01 0.55
C ALA A 138 2.66 6.46 0.92
N VAL A 139 1.98 7.23 0.05
CA VAL A 139 0.58 7.65 0.23
C VAL A 139 -0.35 6.44 0.19
N PHE A 140 -0.18 5.55 -0.79
CA PHE A 140 -0.94 4.32 -0.90
C PHE A 140 -0.80 3.44 0.36
N MET A 141 0.43 3.25 0.87
CA MET A 141 0.66 2.51 2.11
C MET A 141 0.03 3.20 3.33
N ALA A 142 0.09 4.54 3.40
CA ALA A 142 -0.47 5.31 4.51
C ALA A 142 -2.01 5.19 4.55
N ASN A 143 -2.67 5.23 3.40
CA ASN A 143 -4.11 5.04 3.29
C ASN A 143 -4.53 3.62 3.73
N ARG A 144 -3.77 2.60 3.34
CA ARG A 144 -3.97 1.22 3.76
C ARG A 144 -3.79 1.05 5.27
N ALA A 145 -2.73 1.59 5.82
CA ALA A 145 -2.47 1.55 7.25
C ALA A 145 -3.58 2.23 8.04
N ALA A 146 -4.08 3.39 7.58
CA ALA A 146 -5.23 4.07 8.17
C ALA A 146 -6.49 3.19 8.11
N GLY A 147 -6.75 2.52 6.98
CA GLY A 147 -7.86 1.58 6.81
C GLY A 147 -7.85 0.43 7.82
N ILE A 148 -6.66 -0.11 8.13
CA ILE A 148 -6.50 -1.16 9.16
C ILE A 148 -6.86 -0.60 10.54
N VAL A 149 -6.39 0.62 10.87
CA VAL A 149 -6.62 1.23 12.20
C VAL A 149 -8.10 1.51 12.43
N VAL A 150 -8.79 2.14 11.47
CA VAL A 150 -10.21 2.50 11.64
C VAL A 150 -11.15 1.28 11.72
N ALA A 151 -10.68 0.11 11.29
CA ALA A 151 -11.38 -1.17 11.45
C ALA A 151 -11.17 -1.82 12.83
N LYS A 152 -10.48 -1.15 13.76
CA LYS A 152 -10.24 -1.61 15.14
C LYS A 152 -10.89 -0.66 16.14
N VAL A 153 -11.13 -1.14 17.35
CA VAL A 153 -11.66 -0.31 18.45
C VAL A 153 -10.49 0.29 19.23
N GLY A 154 -10.53 1.59 19.44
CA GLY A 154 -9.49 2.35 20.16
C GLY A 154 -8.23 2.62 19.32
N THR A 155 -7.21 3.21 19.95
CA THR A 155 -5.92 3.45 19.29
C THR A 155 -5.18 2.14 19.08
N TYR A 156 -4.96 1.78 17.81
CA TYR A 156 -4.34 0.52 17.41
C TYR A 156 -3.03 0.76 16.66
N PRO A 157 -1.90 0.14 17.08
CA PRO A 157 -0.65 0.20 16.33
C PRO A 157 -0.72 -0.77 15.15
N VAL A 158 -0.48 -0.28 13.93
CA VAL A 158 -0.41 -1.14 12.75
C VAL A 158 0.84 -2.00 12.80
N HIS A 159 0.68 -3.32 12.69
CA HIS A 159 1.77 -4.26 12.59
C HIS A 159 2.16 -4.49 11.12
N ARG A 160 3.47 -4.69 10.90
CA ARG A 160 4.03 -4.92 9.55
C ARG A 160 3.32 -6.06 8.83
N GLU A 161 3.03 -7.14 9.54
CA GLU A 161 2.39 -8.35 9.00
C GLU A 161 0.96 -8.07 8.51
N GLU A 162 0.20 -7.23 9.23
CA GLU A 162 -1.16 -6.84 8.85
C GLU A 162 -1.15 -5.99 7.58
N LEU A 163 -0.24 -5.01 7.50
CA LEU A 163 -0.11 -4.15 6.32
C LEU A 163 0.33 -4.96 5.09
N LEU A 164 1.31 -5.86 5.23
CA LEU A 164 1.73 -6.76 4.16
C LEU A 164 0.58 -7.65 3.69
N LYS A 165 -0.21 -8.21 4.62
CA LYS A 165 -1.37 -9.03 4.29
C LYS A 165 -2.43 -8.25 3.52
N ASP A 166 -2.70 -7.01 3.91
CA ASP A 166 -3.66 -6.15 3.24
C ASP A 166 -3.19 -5.81 1.81
N LEU A 167 -1.93 -5.42 1.64
CA LEU A 167 -1.32 -5.15 0.34
C LEU A 167 -1.41 -6.36 -0.60
N LEU A 168 -1.06 -7.55 -0.10
CA LEU A 168 -1.14 -8.78 -0.86
C LEU A 168 -2.58 -9.14 -1.26
N THR A 169 -3.56 -8.83 -0.41
CA THR A 169 -4.98 -9.08 -0.68
C THR A 169 -5.49 -8.15 -1.78
N GLU A 170 -5.04 -6.91 -1.79
CA GLU A 170 -5.45 -5.93 -2.79
C GLU A 170 -4.90 -6.23 -4.17
N GLU A 171 -3.63 -6.61 -4.27
CA GLU A 171 -3.06 -7.08 -5.53
C GLU A 171 -3.88 -8.21 -6.15
N ARG A 172 -4.44 -9.12 -5.31
CA ARG A 172 -5.36 -10.17 -5.76
C ARG A 172 -6.66 -9.61 -6.32
N LYS A 173 -7.30 -8.63 -5.66
CA LYS A 173 -8.56 -8.03 -6.08
C LYS A 173 -8.44 -7.26 -7.40
N GLN A 174 -7.30 -6.61 -7.63
CA GLN A 174 -7.06 -5.82 -8.84
C GLN A 174 -6.69 -6.67 -10.07
N GLY A 175 -6.70 -7.99 -9.96
CA GLY A 175 -6.33 -8.90 -11.06
C GLY A 175 -4.87 -8.76 -11.52
N ARG A 176 -4.05 -7.98 -10.79
CA ARG A 176 -2.59 -7.84 -11.05
C ARG A 176 -1.79 -9.03 -10.55
N GLY A 177 -2.46 -9.99 -9.92
CA GLY A 177 -1.85 -11.15 -9.30
C GLY A 177 -1.70 -12.37 -10.20
N TYR A 178 -1.22 -12.22 -11.44
CA TYR A 178 -0.64 -13.38 -12.12
C TYR A 178 0.71 -13.68 -11.50
N ARG A 179 0.69 -14.46 -10.40
CA ARG A 179 1.89 -14.71 -9.61
C ARG A 179 2.67 -15.91 -10.14
N THR A 180 3.27 -15.70 -11.31
CA THR A 180 4.48 -16.47 -11.62
C THR A 180 5.62 -15.75 -10.92
N LEU A 181 6.15 -16.34 -9.87
CA LEU A 181 7.18 -15.76 -9.02
C LEU A 181 8.53 -16.44 -9.28
N SER A 182 9.60 -15.68 -9.10
CA SER A 182 10.94 -16.25 -8.96
C SER A 182 11.07 -17.00 -7.63
N TRP A 183 12.12 -17.82 -7.50
CA TRP A 183 12.41 -18.54 -6.26
C TRP A 183 12.65 -17.61 -5.07
N SER A 184 13.32 -16.48 -5.28
CA SER A 184 13.56 -15.48 -4.21
C SER A 184 12.29 -14.80 -3.75
N GLU A 185 11.37 -14.50 -4.68
CA GLU A 185 10.07 -13.90 -4.36
C GLU A 185 9.17 -14.85 -3.59
N ILE A 186 9.06 -16.12 -4.03
CA ILE A 186 8.25 -17.12 -3.32
C ILE A 186 8.82 -17.46 -1.94
N GLU A 187 10.15 -17.47 -1.79
CA GLU A 187 10.79 -17.67 -0.49
C GLU A 187 10.45 -16.53 0.48
N SER A 188 10.53 -15.28 0.02
CA SER A 188 10.17 -14.11 0.81
C SER A 188 8.69 -14.13 1.21
N LEU A 189 7.82 -14.44 0.25
CA LEU A 189 6.38 -14.54 0.45
C LEU A 189 6.02 -15.66 1.44
N ALA A 190 6.65 -16.83 1.31
CA ALA A 190 6.44 -17.95 2.22
C ALA A 190 6.90 -17.64 3.66
N LYS A 191 7.99 -16.88 3.83
CA LYS A 191 8.43 -16.39 5.14
C LYS A 191 7.37 -15.47 5.76
N THR A 192 6.80 -14.56 4.97
CA THR A 192 5.72 -13.66 5.41
C THR A 192 4.49 -14.45 5.84
N TRP A 193 4.00 -15.39 5.04
CA TRP A 193 2.83 -16.22 5.39
C TRP A 193 3.06 -17.04 6.67
N ARG A 194 4.26 -17.62 6.82
CA ARG A 194 4.61 -18.38 8.05
C ARG A 194 4.67 -17.48 9.28
N SER A 195 5.18 -16.26 9.17
CA SER A 195 5.21 -15.30 10.29
C SER A 195 3.80 -14.88 10.75
N CYS A 196 2.82 -14.92 9.82
CA CYS A 196 1.40 -14.73 10.13
C CYS A 196 0.70 -16.02 10.66
N GLY A 197 1.43 -17.12 10.84
CA GLY A 197 0.86 -18.39 11.27
C GLY A 197 0.02 -19.09 10.18
N GLU A 198 0.14 -18.66 8.91
CA GLU A 198 -0.67 -19.19 7.82
C GLU A 198 -0.04 -20.46 7.22
N LYS A 199 -0.89 -21.47 6.99
CA LYS A 199 -0.47 -22.77 6.46
C LYS A 199 -0.34 -22.71 4.94
N ILE A 200 0.83 -23.08 4.42
CA ILE A 200 1.13 -23.14 2.99
C ILE A 200 1.01 -24.60 2.52
N VAL A 201 0.32 -24.79 1.43
CA VAL A 201 0.24 -26.06 0.70
C VAL A 201 1.06 -25.93 -0.57
N PHE A 202 1.89 -26.91 -0.84
CA PHE A 202 2.67 -26.98 -2.07
C PHE A 202 2.26 -28.21 -2.88
N THR A 203 2.10 -28.00 -4.19
CA THR A 203 1.97 -29.07 -5.17
C THR A 203 2.79 -28.77 -6.40
N ASN A 204 3.05 -29.76 -7.25
CA ASN A 204 3.78 -29.59 -8.47
C ASN A 204 3.24 -30.43 -9.62
N GLY A 205 3.60 -30.06 -10.86
CA GLY A 205 3.22 -30.82 -12.04
C GLY A 205 3.54 -30.11 -13.35
N CYS A 206 3.34 -30.82 -14.43
CA CYS A 206 3.55 -30.30 -15.79
C CYS A 206 2.40 -29.41 -16.28
N PHE A 207 1.17 -29.74 -15.93
CA PHE A 207 -0.06 -29.00 -16.33
C PHE A 207 -0.06 -28.56 -17.79
N ASP A 208 0.35 -29.48 -18.69
CA ASP A 208 0.54 -29.21 -20.11
C ASP A 208 -0.78 -28.82 -20.80
N ILE A 209 -1.84 -29.63 -20.57
CA ILE A 209 -3.21 -29.31 -20.97
C ILE A 209 -4.04 -29.30 -19.70
N LEU A 210 -4.51 -28.12 -19.32
CA LEU A 210 -5.36 -27.99 -18.13
C LEU A 210 -6.78 -28.51 -18.44
N HIS A 211 -7.32 -29.32 -17.53
CA HIS A 211 -8.68 -29.87 -17.61
C HIS A 211 -9.33 -29.91 -16.21
N VAL A 212 -10.63 -30.16 -16.16
CA VAL A 212 -11.41 -30.13 -14.92
C VAL A 212 -10.81 -31.00 -13.79
N GLY A 213 -10.16 -32.12 -14.11
CA GLY A 213 -9.47 -32.95 -13.12
C GLY A 213 -8.33 -32.25 -12.42
N HIS A 214 -7.55 -31.42 -13.14
CA HIS A 214 -6.52 -30.58 -12.53
C HIS A 214 -7.14 -29.50 -11.64
N VAL A 215 -8.22 -28.86 -12.10
CA VAL A 215 -8.90 -27.82 -11.32
C VAL A 215 -9.44 -28.41 -10.00
N SER A 216 -10.16 -29.52 -10.06
CA SER A 216 -10.69 -30.20 -8.87
C SER A 216 -9.59 -30.66 -7.92
N TYR A 217 -8.43 -31.11 -8.45
CA TYR A 217 -7.27 -31.48 -7.65
C TYR A 217 -6.70 -30.26 -6.91
N LEU A 218 -6.48 -29.13 -7.63
CA LEU A 218 -5.93 -27.89 -7.06
C LEU A 218 -6.89 -27.29 -6.03
N GLU A 219 -8.20 -27.30 -6.27
CA GLU A 219 -9.20 -26.86 -5.28
C GLU A 219 -9.16 -27.71 -3.99
N LYS A 220 -9.02 -29.06 -4.12
CA LYS A 220 -8.86 -29.92 -2.95
C LYS A 220 -7.56 -29.63 -2.21
N ALA A 221 -6.46 -29.42 -2.92
CA ALA A 221 -5.18 -29.06 -2.32
C ALA A 221 -5.27 -27.73 -1.57
N ALA A 222 -5.90 -26.71 -2.15
CA ALA A 222 -6.08 -25.41 -1.52
C ALA A 222 -6.83 -25.45 -0.19
N ARG A 223 -7.78 -26.38 -0.03
CA ARG A 223 -8.53 -26.57 1.24
C ARG A 223 -7.68 -27.11 2.39
N LEU A 224 -6.48 -27.62 2.12
CA LEU A 224 -5.58 -28.15 3.15
C LEU A 224 -4.77 -27.08 3.87
N GLY A 225 -4.79 -25.83 3.37
CA GLY A 225 -4.10 -24.71 3.98
C GLY A 225 -4.74 -23.37 3.61
N ARG A 226 -4.05 -22.28 3.92
CA ARG A 226 -4.48 -20.93 3.60
C ARG A 226 -3.98 -20.49 2.23
N HIS A 227 -2.80 -20.97 1.80
CA HIS A 227 -2.15 -20.62 0.55
C HIS A 227 -1.75 -21.87 -0.22
N LEU A 228 -2.05 -21.88 -1.52
CA LEU A 228 -1.62 -22.91 -2.45
C LEU A 228 -0.54 -22.37 -3.38
N VAL A 229 0.66 -22.95 -3.30
CA VAL A 229 1.78 -22.70 -4.21
C VAL A 229 1.89 -23.87 -5.18
N VAL A 230 1.97 -23.56 -6.47
CA VAL A 230 2.13 -24.56 -7.54
C VAL A 230 3.53 -24.47 -8.14
N GLY A 231 4.31 -25.53 -7.98
CA GLY A 231 5.53 -25.74 -8.74
C GLY A 231 5.19 -26.23 -10.17
N LEU A 232 5.59 -25.45 -11.17
CA LEU A 232 5.35 -25.78 -12.57
C LEU A 232 6.62 -26.22 -13.25
N ASN A 233 6.64 -27.42 -13.81
CA ASN A 233 7.79 -27.91 -14.58
C ASN A 233 8.06 -27.01 -15.80
N SER A 234 9.32 -26.61 -15.99
CA SER A 234 9.78 -25.91 -17.19
C SER A 234 9.55 -26.75 -18.44
N ASP A 235 9.57 -26.13 -19.61
CA ASP A 235 9.46 -26.85 -20.88
C ASP A 235 10.60 -27.86 -21.05
N THR A 236 11.80 -27.52 -20.59
CA THR A 236 12.95 -28.42 -20.59
C THR A 236 12.71 -29.64 -19.71
N SER A 237 12.17 -29.43 -18.50
CA SER A 237 11.82 -30.52 -17.61
C SER A 237 10.72 -31.41 -18.16
N VAL A 238 9.69 -30.84 -18.79
CA VAL A 238 8.60 -31.61 -19.41
C VAL A 238 9.10 -32.46 -20.57
N ARG A 239 9.99 -31.92 -21.44
CA ARG A 239 10.62 -32.71 -22.54
C ARG A 239 11.37 -33.92 -22.02
N LYS A 240 12.15 -33.73 -20.97
CA LYS A 240 12.90 -34.85 -20.33
C LYS A 240 11.95 -35.93 -19.78
N LEU A 241 10.78 -35.53 -19.26
CA LEU A 241 9.83 -36.47 -18.66
C LEU A 241 8.87 -37.15 -19.65
N LYS A 242 8.44 -36.43 -20.71
CA LYS A 242 7.37 -36.86 -21.62
C LYS A 242 7.76 -36.94 -23.08
N GLY A 243 9.01 -36.67 -23.42
CA GLY A 243 9.54 -36.70 -24.79
C GLY A 243 9.43 -35.35 -25.51
N ASP A 244 10.11 -35.23 -26.65
CA ASP A 244 10.35 -33.97 -27.37
C ASP A 244 9.10 -33.31 -27.94
N VAL A 245 7.99 -34.05 -28.11
CA VAL A 245 6.73 -33.53 -28.59
C VAL A 245 5.91 -32.84 -27.49
N ARG A 246 6.42 -32.79 -26.28
CA ARG A 246 5.80 -32.14 -25.10
C ARG A 246 6.75 -31.09 -24.50
N PRO A 247 6.19 -30.04 -23.89
CA PRO A 247 4.77 -29.70 -23.70
C PRO A 247 4.14 -29.14 -25.00
N LEU A 248 2.81 -29.16 -25.10
CA LEU A 248 2.07 -28.52 -26.19
C LEU A 248 1.87 -27.02 -25.91
N VAL A 249 1.81 -26.65 -24.66
CA VAL A 249 1.62 -25.25 -24.21
C VAL A 249 2.89 -24.79 -23.53
N HIS A 250 3.42 -23.63 -23.95
CA HIS A 250 4.63 -23.04 -23.41
C HIS A 250 4.53 -22.76 -21.90
N GLU A 251 5.64 -22.88 -21.17
CA GLU A 251 5.67 -22.75 -19.71
C GLU A 251 5.07 -21.43 -19.17
N LEU A 252 5.31 -20.31 -19.86
CA LEU A 252 4.74 -19.02 -19.46
C LEU A 252 3.22 -18.97 -19.60
N ASP A 253 2.67 -19.59 -20.65
CA ASP A 253 1.22 -19.67 -20.84
C ASP A 253 0.59 -20.63 -19.83
N ARG A 254 1.23 -21.78 -19.56
CA ARG A 254 0.79 -22.71 -18.53
C ARG A 254 0.79 -22.05 -17.14
N ALA A 255 1.84 -21.29 -16.82
CA ALA A 255 1.95 -20.54 -15.58
C ALA A 255 0.83 -19.50 -15.46
N ARG A 256 0.53 -18.77 -16.54
CA ARG A 256 -0.53 -17.76 -16.60
C ARG A 256 -1.90 -18.35 -16.36
N VAL A 257 -2.20 -19.50 -16.99
CA VAL A 257 -3.50 -20.18 -16.82
C VAL A 257 -3.65 -20.70 -15.38
N LEU A 258 -2.62 -21.30 -14.80
CA LEU A 258 -2.64 -21.74 -13.41
C LEU A 258 -2.81 -20.59 -12.43
N ALA A 259 -2.08 -19.50 -12.64
CA ALA A 259 -2.15 -18.31 -11.78
C ALA A 259 -3.52 -17.61 -11.85
N ALA A 260 -4.29 -17.81 -12.92
CA ALA A 260 -5.65 -17.29 -13.06
C ALA A 260 -6.71 -18.10 -12.27
N LEU A 261 -6.36 -19.29 -11.76
CA LEU A 261 -7.28 -20.08 -10.95
C LEU A 261 -7.42 -19.48 -9.55
N ALA A 262 -8.65 -19.25 -9.12
CA ALA A 262 -8.96 -18.63 -7.82
C ALA A 262 -8.37 -19.38 -6.61
N CYS A 263 -8.11 -20.68 -6.75
CA CYS A 263 -7.53 -21.51 -5.70
C CYS A 263 -6.00 -21.49 -5.65
N VAL A 264 -5.32 -20.85 -6.61
CA VAL A 264 -3.86 -20.79 -6.70
C VAL A 264 -3.35 -19.43 -6.23
N ASP A 265 -2.47 -19.42 -5.25
CA ASP A 265 -1.88 -18.20 -4.69
C ASP A 265 -0.58 -17.79 -5.36
N ALA A 266 0.22 -18.75 -5.79
CA ALA A 266 1.47 -18.49 -6.50
C ALA A 266 1.87 -19.69 -7.39
N VAL A 267 2.55 -19.36 -8.49
CA VAL A 267 3.17 -20.34 -9.38
C VAL A 267 4.67 -20.06 -9.45
N VAL A 268 5.50 -21.10 -9.34
CA VAL A 268 6.96 -21.00 -9.49
C VAL A 268 7.43 -22.03 -10.51
N LEU A 269 8.27 -21.57 -11.45
CA LEU A 269 8.89 -22.47 -12.43
C LEU A 269 10.06 -23.22 -11.83
N PHE A 270 10.19 -24.50 -12.15
CA PHE A 270 11.35 -25.32 -11.75
C PHE A 270 11.73 -26.34 -12.83
N GLU A 271 12.98 -26.81 -12.78
CA GLU A 271 13.53 -27.83 -13.68
C GLU A 271 13.44 -29.24 -13.11
#